data_18a7fabed527568b9e5414442d3ca50d
#
_entry.id   18a7fabed527568b9e5414442d3ca50d
#
_cell.length_a   1.000
_cell.length_b   1.000
_cell.length_c   1.000
_cell.angle_alpha   90.00
_cell.angle_beta   90.00
_cell.angle_gamma   90.00
#
_symmetry.space_group_name_H-M   'P 1'
#
loop_
_entity.id
_entity.type
_entity.pdbx_description
1 polymer ?
#
loop_
_entity_poly.entity_id
_entity_poly.type
_entity_poly.pdbx_seq_one_letter_code
_entity_poly.pdbx_strand_id
1 'polypeptide(L)'
;TLFRSGAEADCYAAIQRNPFVVGAYQIRGLARIRQSKFDGAIEDYQKALHYDPENITLWHNLTLSHIQKKDYDSAKEDLESLLKVSPRYTRAYLMRGEVSLQQKDTIAALNDFNKALELDKYDPDAWAARAIVKLQQSKYGEAESDFDRAIHLSAKNAGNYINRALARFHQNNLRGAMSDYDLALDIDPNNFIGH
;
A
#
# COMPACT_ATOMS: atom_id res chain seq x y z
N THR A 1 -1.50 10.59 -25.13
CA THR A 1 -2.47 9.51 -25.45
C THR A 1 -1.95 8.55 -26.53
N LEU A 2 -1.21 9.01 -27.55
CA LEU A 2 -0.68 8.18 -28.66
C LEU A 2 0.38 7.15 -28.20
N PHE A 3 1.22 7.47 -27.21
CA PHE A 3 2.21 6.51 -26.69
C PHE A 3 1.60 5.35 -25.86
N ARG A 4 0.39 5.53 -25.32
CA ARG A 4 -0.27 4.51 -24.49
C ARG A 4 -0.95 3.40 -25.30
N SER A 5 -1.50 3.73 -26.48
CA SER A 5 -2.08 2.74 -27.40
C SER A 5 -1.02 1.92 -28.12
N GLY A 6 0.17 2.49 -28.37
CA GLY A 6 1.29 1.80 -28.99
C GLY A 6 1.82 0.65 -28.13
N ALA A 7 2.10 0.90 -26.85
CA ALA A 7 2.65 -0.13 -25.96
C ALA A 7 1.69 -1.33 -25.78
N GLU A 8 0.38 -1.11 -25.71
CA GLU A 8 -0.60 -2.20 -25.60
C GLU A 8 -0.66 -3.02 -26.91
N ALA A 9 -0.61 -2.33 -28.07
CA ALA A 9 -0.59 -2.98 -29.37
C ALA A 9 0.70 -3.79 -29.62
N ASP A 10 1.86 -3.22 -29.20
CA ASP A 10 3.15 -3.90 -29.31
C ASP A 10 3.21 -5.16 -28.42
N CYS A 11 2.68 -5.07 -27.20
CA CYS A 11 2.56 -6.22 -26.30
C CYS A 11 1.62 -7.29 -26.89
N TYR A 12 0.49 -6.87 -27.49
CA TYR A 12 -0.41 -7.79 -28.15
C TYR A 12 0.28 -8.53 -29.30
N ALA A 13 1.01 -7.81 -30.16
CA ALA A 13 1.77 -8.42 -31.26
C ALA A 13 2.87 -9.37 -30.74
N ALA A 14 3.53 -9.03 -29.66
CA ALA A 14 4.54 -9.88 -29.02
C ALA A 14 3.92 -11.19 -28.48
N ILE A 15 2.78 -11.10 -27.81
CA ILE A 15 2.04 -12.25 -27.26
C ILE A 15 1.52 -13.15 -28.40
N GLN A 16 1.06 -12.58 -29.50
CA GLN A 16 0.61 -13.36 -30.66
C GLN A 16 1.77 -14.17 -31.31
N ARG A 17 2.98 -13.61 -31.32
CA ARG A 17 4.18 -14.29 -31.82
C ARG A 17 4.71 -15.35 -30.86
N ASN A 18 4.68 -15.05 -29.57
CA ASN A 18 5.13 -15.96 -28.53
C ASN A 18 4.26 -15.78 -27.27
N PRO A 19 3.29 -16.68 -27.02
CA PRO A 19 2.40 -16.62 -25.87
C PRO A 19 3.10 -16.80 -24.51
N PHE A 20 4.37 -17.19 -24.48
CA PHE A 20 5.12 -17.46 -23.25
C PHE A 20 5.94 -16.23 -22.77
N VAL A 21 5.81 -15.08 -23.41
CA VAL A 21 6.57 -13.87 -23.07
C VAL A 21 5.93 -13.19 -21.85
N VAL A 22 6.38 -13.56 -20.66
CA VAL A 22 5.92 -13.02 -19.35
C VAL A 22 5.97 -11.49 -19.32
N GLY A 23 7.07 -10.88 -19.78
CA GLY A 23 7.24 -9.43 -19.80
C GLY A 23 6.19 -8.68 -20.64
N ALA A 24 5.70 -9.27 -21.72
CA ALA A 24 4.67 -8.64 -22.54
C ALA A 24 3.32 -8.57 -21.79
N TYR A 25 2.94 -9.61 -21.08
CA TYR A 25 1.76 -9.59 -20.21
C TYR A 25 1.91 -8.57 -19.10
N GLN A 26 3.09 -8.53 -18.45
CA GLN A 26 3.37 -7.57 -17.36
C GLN A 26 3.23 -6.12 -17.85
N ILE A 27 3.83 -5.77 -18.98
CA ILE A 27 3.77 -4.41 -19.53
C ILE A 27 2.34 -4.06 -19.95
N ARG A 28 1.61 -5.01 -20.61
CA ARG A 28 0.22 -4.80 -20.99
C ARG A 28 -0.68 -4.61 -19.77
N GLY A 29 -0.49 -5.41 -18.71
CA GLY A 29 -1.20 -5.27 -17.44
C GLY A 29 -0.99 -3.89 -16.83
N LEU A 30 0.26 -3.42 -16.75
CA LEU A 30 0.58 -2.06 -16.27
C LEU A 30 -0.08 -0.96 -17.12
N ALA A 31 -0.09 -1.11 -18.44
CA ALA A 31 -0.76 -0.16 -19.34
C ALA A 31 -2.28 -0.14 -19.10
N ARG A 32 -2.88 -1.30 -18.83
CA ARG A 32 -4.31 -1.46 -18.53
C ARG A 32 -4.69 -0.87 -17.17
N ILE A 33 -3.85 -1.04 -16.14
CA ILE A 33 -4.06 -0.37 -14.84
C ILE A 33 -4.12 1.15 -15.01
N ARG A 34 -3.19 1.74 -15.78
CA ARG A 34 -3.18 3.19 -16.05
C ARG A 34 -4.40 3.68 -16.81
N GLN A 35 -5.14 2.78 -17.44
CA GLN A 35 -6.41 3.05 -18.13
C GLN A 35 -7.62 2.66 -17.29
N SER A 36 -7.43 2.26 -16.04
CA SER A 36 -8.47 1.72 -15.14
C SER A 36 -9.18 0.46 -15.69
N LYS A 37 -8.51 -0.28 -16.57
CA LYS A 37 -8.99 -1.56 -17.12
C LYS A 37 -8.53 -2.71 -16.23
N PHE A 38 -9.02 -2.74 -14.99
CA PHE A 38 -8.50 -3.64 -13.96
C PHE A 38 -8.70 -5.12 -14.29
N ASP A 39 -9.86 -5.51 -14.85
CA ASP A 39 -10.12 -6.91 -15.22
C ASP A 39 -9.11 -7.43 -16.26
N GLY A 40 -8.85 -6.65 -17.30
CA GLY A 40 -7.84 -7.03 -18.28
C GLY A 40 -6.41 -7.05 -17.74
N ALA A 41 -6.10 -6.22 -16.73
CA ALA A 41 -4.80 -6.27 -16.06
C ALA A 41 -4.67 -7.55 -15.20
N ILE A 42 -5.73 -7.92 -14.49
CA ILE A 42 -5.82 -9.16 -13.71
C ILE A 42 -5.58 -10.38 -14.60
N GLU A 43 -6.28 -10.46 -15.73
CA GLU A 43 -6.08 -11.55 -16.71
C GLU A 43 -4.62 -11.63 -17.18
N ASP A 44 -3.99 -10.50 -17.47
CA ASP A 44 -2.60 -10.45 -17.91
C ASP A 44 -1.64 -10.94 -16.82
N TYR A 45 -1.81 -10.48 -15.58
CA TYR A 45 -0.94 -10.93 -14.49
C TYR A 45 -1.14 -12.40 -14.12
N GLN A 46 -2.38 -12.90 -14.14
CA GLN A 46 -2.67 -14.33 -13.95
C GLN A 46 -2.02 -15.17 -15.04
N LYS A 47 -2.07 -14.71 -16.29
CA LYS A 47 -1.40 -15.37 -17.41
C LYS A 47 0.12 -15.37 -17.23
N ALA A 48 0.69 -14.24 -16.84
CA ALA A 48 2.12 -14.12 -16.56
C ALA A 48 2.56 -15.05 -15.42
N LEU A 49 1.79 -15.11 -14.32
CA LEU A 49 2.03 -15.98 -13.17
C LEU A 49 1.88 -17.47 -13.47
N HIS A 50 1.07 -17.83 -14.47
CA HIS A 50 1.02 -19.21 -14.96
C HIS A 50 2.37 -19.67 -15.52
N TYR A 51 3.15 -18.75 -16.13
CA TYR A 51 4.47 -19.07 -16.70
C TYR A 51 5.61 -18.78 -15.72
N ASP A 52 5.43 -17.86 -14.78
CA ASP A 52 6.43 -17.47 -13.78
C ASP A 52 5.76 -17.29 -12.40
N PRO A 53 5.40 -18.43 -11.72
CA PRO A 53 4.61 -18.41 -10.50
C PRO A 53 5.34 -17.84 -9.27
N GLU A 54 6.67 -17.73 -9.32
CA GLU A 54 7.50 -17.22 -8.22
C GLU A 54 7.81 -15.72 -8.38
N ASN A 55 7.27 -15.05 -9.38
CA ASN A 55 7.54 -13.64 -9.65
C ASN A 55 6.81 -12.71 -8.67
N ILE A 56 7.55 -12.22 -7.68
CA ILE A 56 7.05 -11.29 -6.65
C ILE A 56 6.39 -10.05 -7.26
N THR A 57 6.97 -9.50 -8.33
CA THR A 57 6.45 -8.29 -8.99
C THR A 57 5.08 -8.53 -9.62
N LEU A 58 4.88 -9.70 -10.22
CA LEU A 58 3.59 -10.06 -10.81
C LEU A 58 2.51 -10.23 -9.74
N TRP A 59 2.81 -10.95 -8.65
CA TRP A 59 1.92 -11.08 -7.50
C TRP A 59 1.55 -9.72 -6.92
N HIS A 60 2.55 -8.85 -6.72
CA HIS A 60 2.33 -7.49 -6.22
C HIS A 60 1.37 -6.69 -7.11
N ASN A 61 1.59 -6.71 -8.43
CA ASN A 61 0.77 -5.98 -9.39
C ASN A 61 -0.64 -6.58 -9.53
N LEU A 62 -0.79 -7.90 -9.44
CA LEU A 62 -2.08 -8.57 -9.40
C LEU A 62 -2.88 -8.12 -8.18
N THR A 63 -2.26 -8.18 -6.99
CA THR A 63 -2.85 -7.68 -5.74
C THR A 63 -3.29 -6.22 -5.84
N LEU A 64 -2.44 -5.33 -6.38
CA LEU A 64 -2.82 -3.92 -6.59
C LEU A 64 -4.02 -3.79 -7.50
N SER A 65 -4.15 -4.64 -8.54
CA SER A 65 -5.29 -4.63 -9.44
C SER A 65 -6.59 -5.01 -8.73
N HIS A 66 -6.55 -6.04 -7.87
CA HIS A 66 -7.70 -6.43 -7.05
C HIS A 66 -8.06 -5.34 -6.02
N ILE A 67 -7.07 -4.71 -5.37
CA ILE A 67 -7.30 -3.58 -4.44
C ILE A 67 -7.97 -2.41 -5.15
N GLN A 68 -7.50 -2.02 -6.34
CA GLN A 68 -8.10 -0.93 -7.12
C GLN A 68 -9.54 -1.25 -7.55
N LYS A 69 -9.84 -2.51 -7.78
CA LYS A 69 -11.19 -3.01 -8.05
C LYS A 69 -12.05 -3.12 -6.78
N LYS A 70 -11.46 -2.94 -5.61
CA LYS A 70 -12.07 -3.18 -4.29
C LYS A 70 -12.46 -4.65 -4.05
N ASP A 71 -11.84 -5.56 -4.77
CA ASP A 71 -11.95 -7.00 -4.55
C ASP A 71 -10.93 -7.43 -3.49
N TYR A 72 -11.29 -7.17 -2.23
CA TYR A 72 -10.38 -7.35 -1.10
C TYR A 72 -10.14 -8.82 -0.76
N ASP A 73 -11.09 -9.70 -1.07
CA ASP A 73 -10.93 -11.14 -0.84
C ASP A 73 -9.89 -11.72 -1.77
N SER A 74 -10.00 -11.45 -3.09
CA SER A 74 -8.97 -11.87 -4.05
C SER A 74 -7.62 -11.24 -3.78
N ALA A 75 -7.57 -9.96 -3.35
CA ALA A 75 -6.33 -9.31 -2.97
C ALA A 75 -5.63 -10.02 -1.79
N LYS A 76 -6.40 -10.52 -0.82
CA LYS A 76 -5.88 -11.26 0.33
C LYS A 76 -5.32 -12.63 -0.07
N GLU A 77 -6.01 -13.35 -0.95
CA GLU A 77 -5.54 -14.63 -1.53
C GLU A 77 -4.23 -14.45 -2.31
N ASP A 78 -4.12 -13.39 -3.11
CA ASP A 78 -2.88 -13.05 -3.82
C ASP A 78 -1.73 -12.82 -2.85
N LEU A 79 -1.98 -12.04 -1.77
CA LEU A 79 -0.96 -11.73 -0.75
C LEU A 79 -0.54 -12.97 0.03
N GLU A 80 -1.44 -13.90 0.31
CA GLU A 80 -1.11 -15.19 0.90
C GLU A 80 -0.22 -16.02 -0.03
N SER A 81 -0.50 -16.00 -1.33
CA SER A 81 0.31 -16.67 -2.35
C SER A 81 1.68 -16.01 -2.48
N LEU A 82 1.73 -14.68 -2.50
CA LEU A 82 2.98 -13.91 -2.50
C LEU A 82 3.84 -14.23 -1.26
N LEU A 83 3.23 -14.34 -0.09
CA LEU A 83 3.94 -14.65 1.16
C LEU A 83 4.40 -16.12 1.24
N LYS A 84 3.77 -17.04 0.50
CA LYS A 84 4.31 -18.40 0.32
C LYS A 84 5.59 -18.39 -0.53
N VAL A 85 5.62 -17.56 -1.59
CA VAL A 85 6.81 -17.39 -2.44
C VAL A 85 7.90 -16.62 -1.69
N SER A 86 7.55 -15.56 -1.01
CA SER A 86 8.51 -14.70 -0.30
C SER A 86 8.03 -14.35 1.12
N PRO A 87 8.30 -15.22 2.12
CA PRO A 87 7.83 -15.01 3.50
C PRO A 87 8.40 -13.79 4.22
N ARG A 88 9.42 -13.15 3.67
CA ARG A 88 10.07 -11.98 4.24
C ARG A 88 9.79 -10.69 3.45
N TYR A 89 8.86 -10.73 2.50
CA TYR A 89 8.50 -9.56 1.72
C TYR A 89 7.60 -8.62 2.55
N THR A 90 8.23 -7.68 3.25
CA THR A 90 7.59 -6.75 4.20
C THR A 90 6.40 -6.02 3.60
N ARG A 91 6.51 -5.59 2.34
CA ARG A 91 5.43 -4.88 1.65
C ARG A 91 4.13 -5.69 1.54
N ALA A 92 4.22 -7.02 1.42
CA ALA A 92 3.02 -7.87 1.37
C ALA A 92 2.26 -7.87 2.71
N TYR A 93 2.96 -7.87 3.84
CA TYR A 93 2.31 -7.73 5.15
C TYR A 93 1.63 -6.37 5.28
N LEU A 94 2.29 -5.27 4.86
CA LEU A 94 1.67 -3.94 4.87
C LEU A 94 0.39 -3.93 4.04
N MET A 95 0.45 -4.38 2.80
CA MET A 95 -0.71 -4.42 1.91
C MET A 95 -1.84 -5.30 2.48
N ARG A 96 -1.51 -6.44 3.11
CA ARG A 96 -2.52 -7.32 3.69
C ARG A 96 -3.17 -6.70 4.93
N GLY A 97 -2.39 -6.00 5.75
CA GLY A 97 -2.89 -5.21 6.86
C GLY A 97 -3.82 -4.07 6.40
N GLU A 98 -3.44 -3.35 5.34
CA GLU A 98 -4.28 -2.30 4.73
C GLU A 98 -5.60 -2.89 4.18
N VAL A 99 -5.55 -4.02 3.48
CA VAL A 99 -6.74 -4.74 3.00
C VAL A 99 -7.62 -5.18 4.17
N SER A 100 -7.04 -5.70 5.25
CA SER A 100 -7.77 -6.09 6.46
C SER A 100 -8.49 -4.90 7.10
N LEU A 101 -7.88 -3.70 7.09
CA LEU A 101 -8.54 -2.48 7.56
C LEU A 101 -9.76 -2.11 6.71
N GLN A 102 -9.68 -2.26 5.38
CA GLN A 102 -10.83 -2.03 4.50
C GLN A 102 -11.99 -3.00 4.82
N GLN A 103 -11.66 -4.21 5.28
CA GLN A 103 -12.62 -5.22 5.74
C GLN A 103 -13.01 -5.05 7.22
N LYS A 104 -12.53 -3.99 7.91
CA LYS A 104 -12.74 -3.70 9.33
C LYS A 104 -12.15 -4.75 10.28
N ASP A 105 -11.23 -5.58 9.81
CA ASP A 105 -10.50 -6.54 10.64
C ASP A 105 -9.23 -5.90 11.20
N THR A 106 -9.42 -5.12 12.27
CA THR A 106 -8.33 -4.40 12.93
C THR A 106 -7.33 -5.33 13.62
N ILE A 107 -7.75 -6.53 14.01
CA ILE A 107 -6.87 -7.52 14.67
C ILE A 107 -5.91 -8.09 13.65
N ALA A 108 -6.40 -8.56 12.49
CA ALA A 108 -5.55 -9.04 11.42
C ALA A 108 -4.58 -7.95 10.93
N ALA A 109 -5.07 -6.71 10.77
CA ALA A 109 -4.25 -5.58 10.37
C ALA A 109 -3.07 -5.34 11.34
N LEU A 110 -3.32 -5.29 12.65
CA LEU A 110 -2.27 -5.11 13.66
C LEU A 110 -1.24 -6.25 13.64
N ASN A 111 -1.69 -7.49 13.46
CA ASN A 111 -0.78 -8.64 13.37
C ASN A 111 0.16 -8.48 12.17
N ASP A 112 -0.37 -8.06 11.02
CA ASP A 112 0.42 -7.86 9.81
C ASP A 112 1.37 -6.67 9.94
N PHE A 113 0.95 -5.52 10.49
CA PHE A 113 1.84 -4.38 10.73
C PHE A 113 2.94 -4.70 11.75
N ASN A 114 2.62 -5.46 12.80
CA ASN A 114 3.63 -5.95 13.73
C ASN A 114 4.64 -6.87 13.03
N LYS A 115 4.17 -7.77 12.14
CA LYS A 115 5.06 -8.64 11.36
C LYS A 115 5.93 -7.86 10.39
N ALA A 116 5.39 -6.83 9.74
CA ALA A 116 6.18 -5.93 8.90
C ALA A 116 7.30 -5.26 9.70
N LEU A 117 7.00 -4.72 10.90
CA LEU A 117 7.99 -4.09 11.78
C LEU A 117 9.01 -5.05 12.40
N GLU A 118 8.65 -6.32 12.61
CA GLU A 118 9.58 -7.36 12.99
C GLU A 118 10.61 -7.63 11.89
N LEU A 119 10.17 -7.61 10.64
CA LEU A 119 11.02 -7.85 9.47
C LEU A 119 11.85 -6.63 9.08
N ASP A 120 11.25 -5.44 9.16
CA ASP A 120 11.90 -4.16 8.88
C ASP A 120 11.41 -3.06 9.83
N LYS A 121 12.17 -2.83 10.90
CA LYS A 121 11.90 -1.77 11.88
C LYS A 121 12.18 -0.34 11.37
N TYR A 122 12.74 -0.21 10.18
CA TYR A 122 13.08 1.08 9.57
C TYR A 122 12.06 1.50 8.50
N ASP A 123 10.99 0.73 8.29
CA ASP A 123 9.91 1.09 7.39
C ASP A 123 8.97 2.12 8.05
N PRO A 124 8.98 3.40 7.61
CA PRO A 124 8.13 4.44 8.19
C PRO A 124 6.64 4.20 7.92
N ASP A 125 6.28 3.55 6.81
CA ASP A 125 4.89 3.26 6.45
C ASP A 125 4.30 2.22 7.40
N ALA A 126 5.09 1.24 7.84
CA ALA A 126 4.65 0.25 8.82
C ALA A 126 4.35 0.86 10.19
N TRP A 127 5.20 1.79 10.65
CA TRP A 127 4.96 2.53 11.89
C TRP A 127 3.69 3.39 11.78
N ALA A 128 3.55 4.15 10.70
CA ALA A 128 2.39 5.01 10.46
C ALA A 128 1.08 4.20 10.36
N ALA A 129 1.09 3.09 9.63
CA ALA A 129 -0.08 2.22 9.48
C ALA A 129 -0.53 1.65 10.84
N ARG A 130 0.40 1.17 11.66
CA ARG A 130 0.07 0.69 13.01
C ARG A 130 -0.43 1.80 13.92
N ALA A 131 0.16 2.99 13.84
CA ALA A 131 -0.25 4.16 14.60
C ALA A 131 -1.70 4.58 14.28
N ILE A 132 -2.09 4.55 13.01
CA ILE A 132 -3.47 4.86 12.58
C ILE A 132 -4.47 3.89 13.23
N VAL A 133 -4.17 2.61 13.27
CA VAL A 133 -5.05 1.63 13.95
C VAL A 133 -5.16 1.91 15.44
N LYS A 134 -4.04 2.20 16.11
CA LYS A 134 -4.02 2.55 17.53
C LYS A 134 -4.82 3.83 17.81
N LEU A 135 -4.72 4.81 16.92
CA LEU A 135 -5.48 6.05 17.00
C LEU A 135 -7.00 5.78 16.94
N GLN A 136 -7.43 4.93 16.00
CA GLN A 136 -8.83 4.49 15.88
C GLN A 136 -9.32 3.73 17.12
N GLN A 137 -8.43 3.03 17.80
CA GLN A 137 -8.71 2.35 19.08
C GLN A 137 -8.63 3.28 20.29
N SER A 138 -8.47 4.59 20.10
CA SER A 138 -8.28 5.57 21.16
C SER A 138 -7.04 5.35 22.05
N LYS A 139 -6.06 4.58 21.56
CA LYS A 139 -4.77 4.35 22.22
C LYS A 139 -3.78 5.47 21.86
N TYR A 140 -4.14 6.70 22.26
CA TYR A 140 -3.50 7.91 21.78
C TYR A 140 -1.99 7.98 22.08
N GLY A 141 -1.55 7.59 23.30
CA GLY A 141 -0.14 7.60 23.68
C GLY A 141 0.71 6.60 22.89
N GLU A 142 0.13 5.40 22.61
CA GLU A 142 0.81 4.41 21.76
C GLU A 142 0.86 4.85 20.30
N ALA A 143 -0.22 5.48 19.80
CA ALA A 143 -0.27 6.04 18.45
C ALA A 143 0.76 7.16 18.27
N GLU A 144 0.86 8.10 19.24
CA GLU A 144 1.87 9.16 19.23
C GLU A 144 3.28 8.58 19.14
N SER A 145 3.61 7.58 19.96
CA SER A 145 4.92 6.93 19.94
C SER A 145 5.25 6.28 18.58
N ASP A 146 4.29 5.63 17.93
CA ASP A 146 4.49 5.04 16.62
C ASP A 146 4.64 6.12 15.53
N PHE A 147 3.86 7.21 15.58
CA PHE A 147 4.04 8.36 14.68
C PHE A 147 5.39 9.06 14.88
N ASP A 148 5.90 9.15 16.11
CA ASP A 148 7.25 9.67 16.38
C ASP A 148 8.31 8.86 15.62
N ARG A 149 8.17 7.53 15.60
CA ARG A 149 9.06 6.66 14.84
C ARG A 149 8.91 6.85 13.33
N ALA A 150 7.68 6.92 12.81
CA ALA A 150 7.42 7.17 11.41
C ALA A 150 8.03 8.51 10.93
N ILE A 151 7.83 9.58 11.71
CA ILE A 151 8.35 10.93 11.42
C ILE A 151 9.87 10.96 11.50
N HIS A 152 10.47 10.31 12.50
CA HIS A 152 11.94 10.22 12.61
C HIS A 152 12.56 9.54 11.39
N LEU A 153 11.90 8.53 10.84
CA LEU A 153 12.37 7.81 9.65
C LEU A 153 12.05 8.56 8.33
N SER A 154 10.95 9.29 8.29
CA SER A 154 10.49 10.05 7.12
C SER A 154 9.80 11.35 7.53
N ALA A 155 10.58 12.42 7.69
CA ALA A 155 10.10 13.71 8.17
C ALA A 155 9.27 14.51 7.15
N LYS A 156 9.12 14.04 5.90
CA LYS A 156 8.43 14.80 4.83
C LYS A 156 6.98 14.36 4.60
N ASN A 157 6.42 13.53 5.46
CA ASN A 157 5.03 13.08 5.34
C ASN A 157 4.13 13.93 6.25
N ALA A 158 3.45 14.93 5.68
CA ALA A 158 2.54 15.81 6.40
C ALA A 158 1.43 15.04 7.14
N GLY A 159 0.94 13.94 6.56
CA GLY A 159 -0.10 13.09 7.16
C GLY A 159 0.30 12.51 8.51
N ASN A 160 1.58 12.17 8.70
CA ASN A 160 2.07 11.65 9.98
C ASN A 160 2.02 12.73 11.09
N TYR A 161 2.34 13.97 10.77
CA TYR A 161 2.23 15.09 11.72
C TYR A 161 0.76 15.38 12.07
N ILE A 162 -0.13 15.39 11.07
CA ILE A 162 -1.57 15.60 11.28
C ILE A 162 -2.14 14.53 12.22
N ASN A 163 -1.82 13.27 11.97
CA ASN A 163 -2.32 12.16 12.79
C ASN A 163 -1.68 12.17 14.20
N ARG A 164 -0.41 12.57 14.33
CA ARG A 164 0.21 12.76 15.65
C ARG A 164 -0.42 13.93 16.40
N ALA A 165 -0.71 15.04 15.69
CA ALA A 165 -1.43 16.16 16.26
C ALA A 165 -2.80 15.74 16.83
N LEU A 166 -3.53 14.92 16.09
CA LEU A 166 -4.82 14.37 16.55
C LEU A 166 -4.63 13.51 17.81
N ALA A 167 -3.62 12.65 17.85
CA ALA A 167 -3.30 11.86 19.04
C ALA A 167 -2.98 12.75 20.26
N ARG A 168 -2.17 13.81 20.05
CA ARG A 168 -1.80 14.81 21.09
C ARG A 168 -3.01 15.61 21.58
N PHE A 169 -3.88 16.01 20.65
CA PHE A 169 -5.11 16.73 20.98
C PHE A 169 -5.98 15.91 21.94
N HIS A 170 -6.20 14.64 21.65
CA HIS A 170 -6.97 13.77 22.53
C HIS A 170 -6.32 13.49 23.88
N GLN A 171 -5.00 13.71 24.01
CA GLN A 171 -4.26 13.67 25.26
C GLN A 171 -4.21 15.03 25.99
N ASN A 172 -4.97 16.03 25.49
CA ASN A 172 -4.97 17.41 26.00
C ASN A 172 -3.61 18.13 25.85
N ASN A 173 -2.71 17.61 24.99
CA ASN A 173 -1.46 18.28 24.63
C ASN A 173 -1.68 19.26 23.47
N LEU A 174 -2.40 20.36 23.75
CA LEU A 174 -2.80 21.32 22.73
C LEU A 174 -1.61 22.01 22.06
N ARG A 175 -0.55 22.34 22.82
CA ARG A 175 0.65 22.98 22.29
C ARG A 175 1.39 22.06 21.30
N GLY A 176 1.54 20.79 21.65
CA GLY A 176 2.17 19.81 20.78
C GLY A 176 1.35 19.57 19.51
N ALA A 177 0.01 19.52 19.62
CA ALA A 177 -0.88 19.39 18.49
C ALA A 177 -0.77 20.58 17.51
N MET A 178 -0.79 21.81 18.03
CA MET A 178 -0.62 23.02 17.18
C MET A 178 0.72 23.02 16.44
N SER A 179 1.82 22.69 17.16
CA SER A 179 3.14 22.62 16.55
C SER A 179 3.20 21.58 15.40
N ASP A 180 2.52 20.43 15.55
CA ASP A 180 2.48 19.43 14.51
C ASP A 180 1.63 19.87 13.30
N TYR A 181 0.52 20.59 13.51
CA TYR A 181 -0.26 21.16 12.42
C TYR A 181 0.55 22.21 11.64
N ASP A 182 1.30 23.07 12.34
CA ASP A 182 2.17 24.07 11.68
C ASP A 182 3.23 23.36 10.81
N LEU A 183 3.89 22.31 11.34
CA LEU A 183 4.86 21.51 10.59
C LEU A 183 4.22 20.81 9.37
N ALA A 184 3.00 20.31 9.51
CA ALA A 184 2.29 19.68 8.39
C ALA A 184 1.99 20.71 7.28
N LEU A 185 1.60 21.93 7.64
CA LEU A 185 1.37 23.02 6.69
C LEU A 185 2.65 23.48 6.00
N ASP A 186 3.77 23.51 6.71
CA ASP A 186 5.08 23.82 6.13
C ASP A 186 5.52 22.78 5.09
N ILE A 187 5.17 21.50 5.31
CA ILE A 187 5.49 20.41 4.38
C ILE A 187 4.56 20.41 3.16
N ASP A 188 3.27 20.59 3.37
CA ASP A 188 2.24 20.63 2.32
C ASP A 188 1.21 21.72 2.62
N PRO A 189 1.44 22.95 2.11
CA PRO A 189 0.54 24.09 2.32
C PRO A 189 -0.88 23.88 1.75
N ASN A 190 -1.06 22.94 0.83
CA ASN A 190 -2.35 22.64 0.21
C ASN A 190 -3.08 21.48 0.90
N ASN A 191 -2.44 20.82 1.84
CA ASN A 191 -3.05 19.74 2.64
C ASN A 191 -3.95 20.33 3.73
N PHE A 192 -4.90 21.17 3.30
CA PHE A 192 -5.85 21.80 4.19
C PHE A 192 -6.96 20.80 4.51
N ILE A 193 -6.86 20.16 5.67
CA ILE A 193 -8.03 19.54 6.30
C ILE A 193 -8.81 20.69 6.94
N GLY A 194 -9.46 21.47 6.09
CA GLY A 194 -10.43 22.43 6.52
C GLY A 194 -11.79 21.74 6.63
N HIS A 195 -12.12 21.29 7.81
CA HIS A 195 -13.52 21.19 8.27
C HIS A 195 -13.53 21.05 9.78
#